data_d7c454fdfb1e554f5d62c9bb4cb58399
#
_entry.id   d7c454fdfb1e554f5d62c9bb4cb58399
#
_cell.length_a   1.000
_cell.length_b   1.000
_cell.length_c   1.000
_cell.angle_alpha   90.00
_cell.angle_beta   90.00
_cell.angle_gamma   90.00
#
_symmetry.space_group_name_H-M   'P 1'
#
loop_
_entity.id
_entity.type
_entity.pdbx_description
1 polymer ?
#
loop_
_entity_poly.entity_id
_entity_poly.type
_entity_poly.pdbx_seq_one_letter_code
_entity_poly.pdbx_strand_id
1 'polypeptide(L)'
;MDRMVTLAHKFLAEVVSCGDLALDLTAGGGRDTLFLAQRTGAAGRVFAFDIQKEALDRTRSLLEEQGLRASLLAERGFPRAESGIFLVKDGHERVGSYVRESVKGAIANLGYLPSGDRSIATRTETTLQALAETLPLLAPGGRLAVIAYVAHPGGRKESEAVSALFRDLPSDGWRTMKTEMMNRDASPFLLMAERV
;
A
#
# COMPACT_ATOMS: atom_id res chain seq x y z
N MET A 1 17.59 15.09 -0.62
CA MET A 1 17.05 13.91 -1.36
C MET A 1 15.81 13.43 -0.63
N ASP A 2 14.73 13.23 -1.34
CA ASP A 2 13.45 12.81 -0.76
C ASP A 2 13.54 11.41 -0.14
N ARG A 3 12.74 11.17 0.89
CA ARG A 3 12.55 9.82 1.46
C ARG A 3 11.80 8.94 0.45
N MET A 4 12.01 7.62 0.49
CA MET A 4 11.33 6.67 -0.43
C MET A 4 9.80 6.82 -0.37
N VAL A 5 9.23 7.05 0.82
CA VAL A 5 7.78 7.34 0.99
C VAL A 5 7.37 8.60 0.20
N THR A 6 8.16 9.68 0.26
CA THR A 6 7.85 10.90 -0.48
C THR A 6 7.88 10.67 -2.00
N LEU A 7 8.81 9.86 -2.49
CA LEU A 7 8.88 9.50 -3.91
C LEU A 7 7.68 8.62 -4.32
N ALA A 8 7.29 7.66 -3.46
CA ALA A 8 6.09 6.86 -3.67
C ALA A 8 4.82 7.72 -3.76
N HIS A 9 4.66 8.68 -2.83
CA HIS A 9 3.53 9.63 -2.86
C HIS A 9 3.53 10.47 -4.13
N LYS A 10 4.69 11.01 -4.57
CA LYS A 10 4.78 11.76 -5.83
C LYS A 10 4.37 10.90 -7.02
N PHE A 11 4.86 9.67 -7.10
CA PHE A 11 4.53 8.73 -8.16
C PHE A 11 3.03 8.42 -8.23
N LEU A 12 2.38 8.22 -7.07
CA LEU A 12 0.93 7.97 -7.02
C LEU A 12 0.10 9.24 -7.24
N ALA A 13 0.58 10.41 -6.79
CA ALA A 13 -0.12 11.68 -6.92
C ALA A 13 -0.37 12.11 -8.38
N GLU A 14 0.42 11.60 -9.33
CA GLU A 14 0.24 11.88 -10.76
C GLU A 14 -0.99 11.20 -11.35
N VAL A 15 -1.48 10.11 -10.73
CA VAL A 15 -2.57 9.29 -11.28
C VAL A 15 -3.78 9.19 -10.37
N VAL A 16 -3.60 9.25 -9.05
CA VAL A 16 -4.72 9.18 -8.09
C VAL A 16 -5.38 10.55 -7.96
N SER A 17 -6.67 10.60 -8.22
CA SER A 17 -7.48 11.81 -8.25
C SER A 17 -8.79 11.64 -7.48
N CYS A 18 -9.55 12.73 -7.33
CA CYS A 18 -10.85 12.73 -6.67
C CYS A 18 -11.80 11.72 -7.33
N GLY A 19 -12.45 10.90 -6.52
CA GLY A 19 -13.36 9.84 -6.94
C GLY A 19 -12.72 8.48 -7.18
N ASP A 20 -11.38 8.39 -7.20
CA ASP A 20 -10.69 7.14 -7.44
C ASP A 20 -10.76 6.18 -6.23
N LEU A 21 -10.51 4.90 -6.51
CA LEU A 21 -10.26 3.86 -5.52
C LEU A 21 -8.75 3.66 -5.35
N ALA A 22 -8.29 3.71 -4.11
CA ALA A 22 -6.88 3.49 -3.75
C ALA A 22 -6.72 2.49 -2.60
N LEU A 23 -5.56 1.83 -2.53
CA LEU A 23 -5.23 0.82 -1.54
C LEU A 23 -3.99 1.21 -0.75
N ASP A 24 -4.08 1.14 0.58
CA ASP A 24 -2.95 1.08 1.49
C ASP A 24 -2.85 -0.35 2.05
N LEU A 25 -1.89 -1.11 1.56
CA LEU A 25 -1.72 -2.52 1.93
C LEU A 25 -1.07 -2.70 3.32
N THR A 26 -0.62 -1.60 3.94
CA THR A 26 0.12 -1.61 5.21
C THR A 26 -0.13 -0.32 6.00
N ALA A 27 -1.34 -0.14 6.53
CA ALA A 27 -1.81 1.11 7.11
C ALA A 27 -0.86 1.70 8.18
N GLY A 28 -0.34 0.85 9.08
CA GLY A 28 0.66 1.24 10.07
C GLY A 28 0.27 2.46 10.90
N GLY A 29 1.00 3.56 10.73
CA GLY A 29 0.72 4.84 11.40
C GLY A 29 -0.22 5.77 10.63
N GLY A 30 -0.82 5.32 9.53
CA GLY A 30 -1.87 6.03 8.78
C GLY A 30 -1.40 7.10 7.79
N ARG A 31 -0.10 7.33 7.63
CA ARG A 31 0.40 8.43 6.77
C ARG A 31 0.11 8.20 5.30
N ASP A 32 0.26 6.96 4.83
CA ASP A 32 -0.03 6.58 3.46
C ASP A 32 -1.55 6.56 3.23
N THR A 33 -2.32 6.05 4.18
CA THR A 33 -3.79 6.14 4.18
C THR A 33 -4.28 7.59 4.09
N LEU A 34 -3.74 8.50 4.92
CA LEU A 34 -4.08 9.92 4.91
C LEU A 34 -3.77 10.56 3.55
N PHE A 35 -2.57 10.30 3.02
CA PHE A 35 -2.18 10.79 1.69
C PHE A 35 -3.19 10.34 0.62
N LEU A 36 -3.54 9.05 0.57
CA LEU A 36 -4.49 8.51 -0.39
C LEU A 36 -5.89 9.13 -0.20
N ALA A 37 -6.36 9.28 1.05
CA ALA A 37 -7.65 9.88 1.36
C ALA A 37 -7.72 11.35 0.91
N GLN A 38 -6.65 12.11 1.08
CA GLN A 38 -6.57 13.49 0.59
C GLN A 38 -6.59 13.56 -0.95
N ARG A 39 -6.00 12.58 -1.64
CA ARG A 39 -6.00 12.51 -3.11
C ARG A 39 -7.36 12.09 -3.67
N THR A 40 -7.96 11.04 -3.10
CA THR A 40 -9.25 10.51 -3.57
C THR A 40 -10.44 11.40 -3.18
N GLY A 41 -10.29 12.23 -2.15
CA GLY A 41 -11.33 13.14 -1.68
C GLY A 41 -12.59 12.42 -1.17
N ALA A 42 -13.63 13.21 -0.89
CA ALA A 42 -14.88 12.70 -0.31
C ALA A 42 -15.68 11.77 -1.26
N ALA A 43 -15.45 11.85 -2.57
CA ALA A 43 -16.10 11.00 -3.56
C ALA A 43 -15.36 9.69 -3.82
N GLY A 44 -14.11 9.57 -3.37
CA GLY A 44 -13.29 8.37 -3.59
C GLY A 44 -13.37 7.36 -2.47
N ARG A 45 -12.62 6.27 -2.65
CA ARG A 45 -12.51 5.19 -1.67
C ARG A 45 -11.06 4.86 -1.37
N VAL A 46 -10.77 4.60 -0.10
CA VAL A 46 -9.49 4.09 0.35
C VAL A 46 -9.72 2.86 1.22
N PHE A 47 -9.07 1.74 0.89
CA PHE A 47 -8.98 0.58 1.79
C PHE A 47 -7.58 0.52 2.38
N ALA A 48 -7.51 0.48 3.71
CA ALA A 48 -6.25 0.45 4.45
C ALA A 48 -6.19 -0.80 5.33
N PHE A 49 -5.23 -1.66 5.04
CA PHE A 49 -5.08 -2.98 5.66
C PHE A 49 -4.02 -2.97 6.75
N ASP A 50 -4.32 -3.56 7.88
CA ASP A 50 -3.34 -3.94 8.89
C ASP A 50 -3.87 -5.07 9.77
N ILE A 51 -3.00 -6.02 10.14
CA ILE A 51 -3.35 -7.10 11.07
C ILE A 51 -3.38 -6.63 12.52
N GLN A 52 -2.69 -5.51 12.83
CA GLN A 52 -2.56 -4.97 14.17
C GLN A 52 -3.67 -3.94 14.45
N LYS A 53 -4.43 -4.18 15.52
CA LYS A 53 -5.47 -3.23 15.95
C LYS A 53 -4.88 -1.86 16.28
N GLU A 54 -3.72 -1.84 16.91
CA GLU A 54 -2.99 -0.63 17.31
C GLU A 54 -2.62 0.24 16.10
N ALA A 55 -2.26 -0.37 14.98
CA ALA A 55 -1.99 0.32 13.72
C ALA A 55 -3.25 1.01 13.19
N LEU A 56 -4.37 0.29 13.15
CA LEU A 56 -5.65 0.84 12.70
C LEU A 56 -6.20 1.92 13.65
N ASP A 57 -6.01 1.78 14.95
CA ASP A 57 -6.39 2.81 15.92
C ASP A 57 -5.56 4.09 15.72
N ARG A 58 -4.24 3.99 15.50
CA ARG A 58 -3.38 5.13 15.15
C ARG A 58 -3.78 5.77 13.83
N THR A 59 -4.05 4.95 12.81
CA THR A 59 -4.53 5.43 11.51
C THR A 59 -5.83 6.20 11.66
N ARG A 60 -6.80 5.68 12.44
CA ARG A 60 -8.06 6.35 12.71
C ARG A 60 -7.85 7.69 13.40
N SER A 61 -7.05 7.72 14.47
CA SER A 61 -6.76 8.96 15.21
C SER A 61 -6.14 10.02 14.31
N LEU A 62 -5.15 9.64 13.47
CA LEU A 62 -4.53 10.55 12.52
C LEU A 62 -5.55 11.13 11.51
N LEU A 63 -6.45 10.30 11.01
CA LEU A 63 -7.49 10.74 10.08
C LEU A 63 -8.48 11.69 10.76
N GLU A 64 -8.91 11.40 11.98
CA GLU A 64 -9.82 12.24 12.77
C GLU A 64 -9.20 13.61 13.11
N GLU A 65 -7.91 13.68 13.43
CA GLU A 65 -7.16 14.94 13.61
C GLU A 65 -7.16 15.82 12.35
N GLN A 66 -7.31 15.20 11.17
CA GLN A 66 -7.42 15.89 9.88
C GLN A 66 -8.87 16.09 9.41
N GLY A 67 -9.85 15.86 10.30
CA GLY A 67 -11.27 16.01 10.01
C GLY A 67 -11.85 14.93 9.10
N LEU A 68 -11.13 13.81 8.88
CA LEU A 68 -11.58 12.70 8.07
C LEU A 68 -12.14 11.58 8.96
N ARG A 69 -13.18 10.89 8.46
CA ARG A 69 -13.77 9.75 9.15
C ARG A 69 -13.48 8.46 8.42
N ALA A 70 -13.10 7.42 9.16
CA ALA A 70 -12.87 6.09 8.64
C ALA A 70 -13.80 5.07 9.32
N SER A 71 -14.28 4.11 8.55
CA SER A 71 -15.09 2.98 9.01
C SER A 71 -14.23 1.74 9.16
N LEU A 72 -14.34 1.04 10.29
CA LEU A 72 -13.74 -0.27 10.46
C LEU A 72 -14.64 -1.31 9.78
N LEU A 73 -14.10 -2.09 8.85
CA LEU A 73 -14.80 -3.24 8.29
C LEU A 73 -14.65 -4.43 9.25
N ALA A 74 -15.77 -4.84 9.84
CA ALA A 74 -15.81 -5.94 10.82
C ALA A 74 -15.75 -7.32 10.16
N GLU A 75 -16.22 -7.43 8.93
CA GLU A 75 -16.35 -8.68 8.19
C GLU A 75 -15.82 -8.55 6.77
N ARG A 76 -15.37 -9.67 6.19
CA ARG A 76 -15.01 -9.74 4.77
C ARG A 76 -16.24 -9.49 3.90
N GLY A 77 -16.02 -8.77 2.84
CA GLY A 77 -17.06 -8.42 1.88
C GLY A 77 -16.85 -7.04 1.28
N PHE A 78 -17.72 -6.72 0.35
CA PHE A 78 -17.67 -5.45 -0.38
C PHE A 78 -18.54 -4.43 0.34
N PRO A 79 -17.99 -3.31 0.84
CA PRO A 79 -18.80 -2.30 1.49
C PRO A 79 -19.85 -1.75 0.50
N ARG A 80 -21.06 -1.52 1.01
CA ARG A 80 -22.15 -0.95 0.20
C ARG A 80 -21.97 0.55 -0.05
N ALA A 81 -21.12 1.20 0.73
CA ALA A 81 -20.87 2.63 0.59
C ALA A 81 -20.08 2.91 -0.70
N GLU A 82 -20.55 3.86 -1.48
CA GLU A 82 -19.93 4.28 -2.74
C GLU A 82 -18.63 5.08 -2.56
N SER A 83 -18.43 5.67 -1.37
CA SER A 83 -17.22 6.43 -1.03
C SER A 83 -16.85 6.27 0.45
N GLY A 84 -15.60 6.56 0.80
CA GLY A 84 -15.14 6.59 2.19
C GLY A 84 -13.76 5.95 2.41
N ILE A 85 -13.32 5.99 3.66
CA ILE A 85 -12.08 5.36 4.12
C ILE A 85 -12.45 4.13 4.94
N PHE A 86 -11.96 2.97 4.51
CA PHE A 86 -12.25 1.68 5.12
C PHE A 86 -10.99 1.09 5.74
N LEU A 87 -10.99 0.97 7.05
CA LEU A 87 -9.92 0.30 7.79
C LEU A 87 -10.23 -1.20 7.86
N VAL A 88 -9.31 -2.03 7.43
CA VAL A 88 -9.49 -3.48 7.33
C VAL A 88 -8.55 -4.18 8.29
N LYS A 89 -9.11 -4.80 9.36
CA LYS A 89 -8.32 -5.62 10.29
C LYS A 89 -8.16 -7.03 9.74
N ASP A 90 -7.37 -7.17 8.69
CA ASP A 90 -7.02 -8.46 8.06
C ASP A 90 -5.65 -8.35 7.40
N GLY A 91 -5.09 -9.49 6.99
CA GLY A 91 -3.86 -9.50 6.21
C GLY A 91 -4.09 -8.95 4.79
N HIS A 92 -3.13 -8.20 4.31
CA HIS A 92 -3.17 -7.60 2.97
C HIS A 92 -3.25 -8.64 1.83
N GLU A 93 -2.82 -9.88 2.09
CA GLU A 93 -2.95 -11.01 1.16
C GLU A 93 -4.40 -11.37 0.83
N ARG A 94 -5.36 -10.72 1.50
CA ARG A 94 -6.80 -10.95 1.30
C ARG A 94 -7.51 -9.78 0.63
N VAL A 95 -6.77 -8.89 -0.01
CA VAL A 95 -7.32 -7.70 -0.66
C VAL A 95 -8.47 -8.03 -1.61
N GLY A 96 -8.41 -9.13 -2.36
CA GLY A 96 -9.48 -9.58 -3.26
C GLY A 96 -10.77 -10.01 -2.56
N SER A 97 -10.76 -10.20 -1.22
CA SER A 97 -11.98 -10.44 -0.45
C SER A 97 -12.75 -9.16 -0.12
N TYR A 98 -12.16 -7.99 -0.35
CA TYR A 98 -12.72 -6.69 -0.01
C TYR A 98 -12.87 -5.76 -1.22
N VAL A 99 -12.08 -5.98 -2.26
CA VAL A 99 -12.01 -5.11 -3.44
C VAL A 99 -12.08 -5.95 -4.71
N ARG A 100 -12.97 -5.56 -5.64
CA ARG A 100 -13.12 -6.18 -6.98
C ARG A 100 -13.12 -5.14 -8.09
N GLU A 101 -13.23 -3.88 -7.73
CA GLU A 101 -13.26 -2.79 -8.70
C GLU A 101 -11.84 -2.37 -9.09
N SER A 102 -11.77 -1.59 -10.17
CA SER A 102 -10.53 -1.04 -10.65
C SER A 102 -9.90 -0.06 -9.67
N VAL A 103 -8.64 -0.29 -9.33
CA VAL A 103 -7.82 0.50 -8.42
C VAL A 103 -6.93 1.45 -9.20
N LYS A 104 -6.89 2.72 -8.82
CA LYS A 104 -6.04 3.71 -9.50
C LYS A 104 -4.65 3.84 -8.88
N GLY A 105 -4.53 3.63 -7.58
CA GLY A 105 -3.26 3.66 -6.88
C GLY A 105 -3.20 2.68 -5.71
N ALA A 106 -2.08 2.01 -5.55
CA ALA A 106 -1.82 1.15 -4.40
C ALA A 106 -0.44 1.43 -3.81
N ILE A 107 -0.31 1.33 -2.48
CA ILE A 107 0.95 1.48 -1.76
C ILE A 107 1.13 0.34 -0.76
N ALA A 108 2.38 -0.13 -0.64
CA ALA A 108 2.80 -1.02 0.43
C ALA A 108 4.11 -0.52 1.04
N ASN A 109 4.16 -0.39 2.35
CA ASN A 109 5.33 0.03 3.11
C ASN A 109 5.77 -1.15 3.97
N LEU A 110 6.64 -2.03 3.41
CA LEU A 110 6.97 -3.33 3.98
C LEU A 110 7.87 -3.19 5.21
N GLY A 111 7.66 -4.06 6.19
CA GLY A 111 8.44 -4.09 7.41
C GLY A 111 7.56 -4.23 8.66
N TYR A 112 7.92 -3.56 9.73
CA TYR A 112 7.20 -3.57 11.00
C TYR A 112 6.67 -2.18 11.36
N LEU A 113 5.65 -2.15 12.22
CA LEU A 113 5.08 -0.90 12.72
C LEU A 113 6.12 -0.14 13.57
N PRO A 114 6.56 1.08 13.18
CA PRO A 114 7.42 1.90 14.01
C PRO A 114 6.78 2.13 15.39
N SER A 115 7.54 1.92 16.46
CA SER A 115 7.08 1.99 17.86
C SER A 115 5.99 0.95 18.22
N GLY A 116 5.87 -0.12 17.43
CA GLY A 116 5.04 -1.29 17.72
C GLY A 116 5.88 -2.51 18.09
N ASP A 117 5.25 -3.67 18.12
CA ASP A 117 5.94 -4.95 18.28
C ASP A 117 6.72 -5.29 17.01
N ARG A 118 8.07 -5.25 17.10
CA ARG A 118 8.97 -5.53 15.97
C ARG A 118 8.98 -7.01 15.55
N SER A 119 8.40 -7.91 16.34
CA SER A 119 8.22 -9.31 15.95
C SER A 119 7.11 -9.49 14.91
N ILE A 120 6.21 -8.50 14.79
CA ILE A 120 5.15 -8.45 13.80
C ILE A 120 5.62 -7.60 12.62
N ALA A 121 6.04 -8.27 11.56
CA ALA A 121 6.48 -7.64 10.30
C ALA A 121 5.79 -8.32 9.12
N THR A 122 5.82 -7.67 7.97
CA THR A 122 5.42 -8.27 6.70
C THR A 122 6.24 -9.52 6.40
N ARG A 123 5.67 -10.44 5.65
CA ARG A 123 6.30 -11.73 5.32
C ARG A 123 6.27 -11.94 3.82
N THR A 124 7.33 -12.51 3.29
CA THR A 124 7.50 -12.77 1.84
C THR A 124 6.26 -13.39 1.22
N GLU A 125 5.72 -14.44 1.85
CA GLU A 125 4.62 -15.23 1.29
C GLU A 125 3.32 -14.40 1.20
N THR A 126 2.96 -13.71 2.29
CA THR A 126 1.76 -12.86 2.33
C THR A 126 1.90 -11.63 1.46
N THR A 127 3.08 -11.03 1.42
CA THR A 127 3.37 -9.87 0.55
C THR A 127 3.25 -10.24 -0.93
N LEU A 128 3.87 -11.34 -1.36
CA LEU A 128 3.75 -11.78 -2.76
C LEU A 128 2.30 -12.10 -3.14
N GLN A 129 1.53 -12.72 -2.25
CA GLN A 129 0.11 -12.97 -2.47
C GLN A 129 -0.67 -11.65 -2.59
N ALA A 130 -0.46 -10.70 -1.68
CA ALA A 130 -1.10 -9.39 -1.72
C ALA A 130 -0.83 -8.66 -3.05
N LEU A 131 0.42 -8.69 -3.51
CA LEU A 131 0.81 -8.08 -4.79
C LEU A 131 0.17 -8.81 -5.97
N ALA A 132 0.14 -10.14 -5.95
CA ALA A 132 -0.50 -10.95 -6.99
C ALA A 132 -2.02 -10.70 -7.08
N GLU A 133 -2.70 -10.42 -5.95
CA GLU A 133 -4.11 -10.03 -5.95
C GLU A 133 -4.32 -8.55 -6.32
N THR A 134 -3.37 -7.66 -6.00
CA THR A 134 -3.50 -6.22 -6.27
C THR A 134 -3.22 -5.86 -7.73
N LEU A 135 -2.19 -6.46 -8.34
CA LEU A 135 -1.79 -6.14 -9.72
C LEU A 135 -2.93 -6.27 -10.74
N PRO A 136 -3.74 -7.34 -10.75
CA PRO A 136 -4.88 -7.45 -11.67
C PRO A 136 -5.97 -6.39 -11.45
N LEU A 137 -6.09 -5.86 -10.23
CA LEU A 137 -7.07 -4.82 -9.88
C LEU A 137 -6.67 -3.43 -10.40
N LEU A 138 -5.40 -3.19 -10.71
CA LEU A 138 -4.99 -1.88 -11.20
C LEU A 138 -5.67 -1.56 -12.53
N ALA A 139 -6.25 -0.37 -12.63
CA ALA A 139 -6.78 0.17 -13.88
C ALA A 139 -5.66 0.42 -14.90
N PRO A 140 -5.93 0.51 -16.21
CA PRO A 140 -4.97 1.08 -17.14
C PRO A 140 -4.47 2.45 -16.68
N GLY A 141 -3.15 2.66 -16.69
CA GLY A 141 -2.47 3.82 -16.10
C GLY A 141 -2.53 3.85 -14.57
N GLY A 142 -3.03 2.79 -13.91
CA GLY A 142 -2.97 2.66 -12.46
C GLY A 142 -1.57 2.27 -11.98
N ARG A 143 -1.23 2.66 -10.75
CA ARG A 143 0.14 2.54 -10.23
C ARG A 143 0.20 1.84 -8.88
N LEU A 144 1.27 1.06 -8.70
CA LEU A 144 1.63 0.41 -7.44
C LEU A 144 3.01 0.89 -7.00
N ALA A 145 3.13 1.33 -5.75
CA ALA A 145 4.38 1.71 -5.11
C ALA A 145 4.66 0.77 -3.93
N VAL A 146 5.83 0.14 -3.89
CA VAL A 146 6.25 -0.72 -2.78
C VAL A 146 7.57 -0.23 -2.22
N ILE A 147 7.57 0.17 -0.95
CA ILE A 147 8.79 0.51 -0.21
C ILE A 147 9.26 -0.73 0.54
N ALA A 148 10.45 -1.22 0.20
CA ALA A 148 11.04 -2.41 0.80
C ALA A 148 12.18 -2.05 1.75
N TYR A 149 12.16 -2.62 2.96
CA TYR A 149 13.17 -2.44 3.99
C TYR A 149 13.96 -3.73 4.17
N VAL A 150 15.25 -3.68 3.96
CA VAL A 150 16.14 -4.87 3.98
C VAL A 150 16.76 -5.14 5.35
N ALA A 151 16.67 -4.19 6.30
CA ALA A 151 17.43 -4.23 7.56
C ALA A 151 16.71 -4.91 8.73
N HIS A 152 15.54 -5.54 8.51
CA HIS A 152 14.85 -6.30 9.54
C HIS A 152 14.92 -7.81 9.29
N PRO A 153 14.66 -8.67 10.29
CA PRO A 153 14.62 -10.12 10.09
C PRO A 153 13.62 -10.50 8.98
N GLY A 154 14.09 -11.25 7.98
CA GLY A 154 13.29 -11.61 6.80
C GLY A 154 13.24 -10.55 5.69
N GLY A 155 13.55 -9.28 5.98
CA GLY A 155 13.39 -8.16 5.02
C GLY A 155 14.23 -8.32 3.75
N ARG A 156 15.43 -8.89 3.83
CA ARG A 156 16.25 -9.18 2.64
C ARG A 156 15.54 -10.18 1.71
N LYS A 157 15.09 -11.32 2.26
CA LYS A 157 14.37 -12.35 1.49
C LYS A 157 13.09 -11.75 0.84
N GLU A 158 12.32 -10.99 1.61
CA GLU A 158 11.10 -10.34 1.13
C GLU A 158 11.41 -9.34 0.01
N SER A 159 12.39 -8.46 0.21
CA SER A 159 12.75 -7.42 -0.76
C SER A 159 13.32 -8.00 -2.07
N GLU A 160 14.08 -9.09 -2.00
CA GLU A 160 14.57 -9.83 -3.18
C GLU A 160 13.42 -10.48 -3.95
N ALA A 161 12.48 -11.13 -3.26
CA ALA A 161 11.33 -11.78 -3.86
C ALA A 161 10.39 -10.76 -4.53
N VAL A 162 10.10 -9.63 -3.88
CA VAL A 162 9.28 -8.56 -4.47
C VAL A 162 10.00 -7.92 -5.66
N SER A 163 11.33 -7.72 -5.58
CA SER A 163 12.10 -7.21 -6.72
C SER A 163 12.08 -8.16 -7.93
N ALA A 164 12.10 -9.46 -7.70
CA ALA A 164 11.96 -10.47 -8.75
C ALA A 164 10.56 -10.39 -9.39
N LEU A 165 9.50 -10.34 -8.58
CA LEU A 165 8.13 -10.16 -9.08
C LEU A 165 8.01 -8.95 -10.03
N PHE A 166 8.53 -7.78 -9.62
CA PHE A 166 8.46 -6.57 -10.46
C PHE A 166 9.28 -6.67 -11.75
N ARG A 167 10.42 -7.37 -11.72
CA ARG A 167 11.27 -7.59 -12.89
C ARG A 167 10.58 -8.51 -13.90
N ASP A 168 9.82 -9.50 -13.42
CA ASP A 168 9.21 -10.55 -14.22
C ASP A 168 7.82 -10.15 -14.77
N LEU A 169 7.30 -8.95 -14.43
CA LEU A 169 6.06 -8.43 -15.03
C LEU A 169 6.23 -8.23 -16.54
N PRO A 170 5.25 -8.68 -17.36
CA PRO A 170 5.33 -8.59 -18.82
C PRO A 170 5.44 -7.14 -19.31
N SER A 171 6.42 -6.83 -20.13
CA SER A 171 6.71 -5.46 -20.58
C SER A 171 5.67 -4.87 -21.55
N ASP A 172 4.81 -5.68 -22.12
CA ASP A 172 3.68 -5.26 -22.96
C ASP A 172 2.47 -4.75 -22.13
N GLY A 173 2.40 -5.14 -20.85
CA GLY A 173 1.34 -4.72 -19.92
C GLY A 173 1.81 -3.86 -18.76
N TRP A 174 3.12 -3.73 -18.54
CA TRP A 174 3.68 -3.10 -17.36
C TRP A 174 4.94 -2.29 -17.63
N ARG A 175 5.06 -1.17 -16.93
CA ARG A 175 6.32 -0.44 -16.76
C ARG A 175 6.75 -0.54 -15.32
N THR A 176 7.94 -1.03 -15.06
CA THR A 176 8.48 -1.16 -13.70
C THR A 176 9.77 -0.39 -13.55
N MET A 177 9.98 0.15 -12.35
CA MET A 177 11.17 0.90 -12.01
C MET A 177 11.57 0.62 -10.56
N LYS A 178 12.88 0.60 -10.29
CA LYS A 178 13.47 0.57 -8.94
C LYS A 178 14.24 1.83 -8.69
N THR A 179 14.04 2.44 -7.52
CA THR A 179 14.83 3.58 -7.03
C THR A 179 15.49 3.22 -5.71
N GLU A 180 16.83 3.34 -5.65
CA GLU A 180 17.61 3.00 -4.46
C GLU A 180 18.76 3.99 -4.24
N MET A 181 19.31 4.00 -3.02
CA MET A 181 20.50 4.78 -2.68
C MET A 181 21.74 3.97 -3.01
N MET A 182 22.52 4.39 -4.01
CA MET A 182 23.69 3.64 -4.49
C MET A 182 24.85 3.55 -3.50
N ASN A 183 24.97 4.51 -2.59
CA ASN A 183 26.09 4.63 -1.64
C ASN A 183 25.73 4.29 -0.20
N ARG A 184 24.63 3.56 0.01
CA ARG A 184 24.16 3.13 1.33
C ARG A 184 23.68 1.69 1.28
N ASP A 185 24.47 0.80 1.83
CA ASP A 185 24.07 -0.59 2.01
C ASP A 185 22.86 -0.69 2.95
N ALA A 186 22.00 -1.66 2.68
CA ALA A 186 20.80 -1.94 3.46
C ALA A 186 19.83 -0.76 3.67
N SER A 187 19.89 0.27 2.79
CA SER A 187 18.87 1.32 2.77
C SER A 187 17.56 0.84 2.14
N PRO A 188 16.42 1.40 2.57
CA PRO A 188 15.15 1.14 1.88
C PRO A 188 15.23 1.54 0.41
N PHE A 189 14.51 0.81 -0.43
CA PHE A 189 14.33 1.18 -1.83
C PHE A 189 12.86 1.17 -2.22
N LEU A 190 12.53 1.81 -3.33
CA LEU A 190 11.20 1.92 -3.88
C LEU A 190 11.09 1.13 -5.19
N LEU A 191 10.11 0.25 -5.25
CA LEU A 191 9.66 -0.40 -6.49
C LEU A 191 8.38 0.28 -6.95
N MET A 192 8.30 0.55 -8.24
CA MET A 192 7.18 1.22 -8.88
C MET A 192 6.72 0.38 -10.07
N ALA A 193 5.41 0.17 -10.19
CA ALA A 193 4.79 -0.45 -11.36
C ALA A 193 3.64 0.42 -11.85
N GLU A 194 3.53 0.58 -13.17
CA GLU A 194 2.41 1.20 -13.86
C GLU A 194 1.82 0.20 -14.85
N ARG A 195 0.51 0.02 -14.81
CA ARG A 195 -0.20 -0.79 -15.80
C ARG A 195 -0.37 0.03 -17.08
N VAL A 196 0.08 -0.50 -18.21
CA VAL A 196 -0.04 0.15 -19.54
C VAL A 196 -1.44 -0.03 -20.10
#